data_19752e4f34a64e1843797a280e89b20f
#
_entry.id   19752e4f34a64e1843797a280e89b20f
#
_cell.length_a   1.000
_cell.length_b   1.000
_cell.length_c   1.000
_cell.angle_alpha   90.00
_cell.angle_beta   90.00
_cell.angle_gamma   90.00
#
_symmetry.space_group_name_H-M   'P 1'
#
loop_
_entity.id
_entity.type
_entity.pdbx_description
1 polymer ?
#
loop_
_entity_poly.entity_id
_entity_poly.type
_entity_poly.pdbx_seq_one_letter_code
_entity_poly.pdbx_strand_id
1 'polypeptide(L)'
;MELFTNQVLAGIATGAIYACMALAVVMIYQAIDHLNFAQGEMAMFSTFVSWQLMQWGVPYWGAFVLTLAFSFAGGIVIERLLFKPLAKAPILTNVAGFIALYAIINSVAGLTWDFTIKQYPTPFGSSPFLGSQLISTHQAGMIGVTVLLLVLLYFFFQFTRVGLAMRAAASLPESARLVGINTSWMIALGWGMAAAIGSIAGMLIAPVVFLEPNMMGGVLIYGFAAAVLGGLTSPLGAVVGGFLVGVFENLAGTYIPGVGNELKLPIALALIITVLVVKPAGLFGRPIVKRV
;
A
#
# COMPACT_ATOMS: atom_id res chain seq x y z
N MET A 1 21.78 -17.56 16.14
CA MET A 1 20.82 -16.66 16.81
C MET A 1 20.83 -15.27 16.16
N GLU A 2 21.97 -14.61 16.01
CA GLU A 2 22.06 -13.26 15.42
C GLU A 2 21.50 -13.17 14.00
N LEU A 3 21.80 -14.13 13.10
CA LEU A 3 21.26 -14.15 11.74
C LEU A 3 19.74 -14.22 11.73
N PHE A 4 19.13 -15.06 12.59
CA PHE A 4 17.68 -15.17 12.70
C PHE A 4 17.06 -13.84 13.15
N THR A 5 17.61 -13.23 14.20
CA THR A 5 17.13 -11.94 14.70
C THR A 5 17.24 -10.85 13.63
N ASN A 6 18.36 -10.79 12.90
CA ASN A 6 18.54 -9.87 11.77
C ASN A 6 17.49 -10.05 10.69
N GLN A 7 17.19 -11.29 10.29
CA GLN A 7 16.21 -11.57 9.25
C GLN A 7 14.78 -11.22 9.70
N VAL A 8 14.45 -11.48 10.97
CA VAL A 8 13.14 -11.08 11.52
C VAL A 8 13.01 -9.56 11.55
N LEU A 9 14.03 -8.84 12.00
CA LEU A 9 14.01 -7.38 12.06
C LEU A 9 13.97 -6.75 10.67
N ALA A 10 14.75 -7.26 9.71
CA ALA A 10 14.67 -6.85 8.30
C ALA A 10 13.28 -7.14 7.72
N GLY A 11 12.71 -8.32 8.05
CA GLY A 11 11.37 -8.70 7.66
C GLY A 11 10.28 -7.81 8.25
N ILE A 12 10.43 -7.33 9.46
CA ILE A 12 9.53 -6.34 10.06
C ILE A 12 9.62 -5.00 9.31
N ALA A 13 10.82 -4.57 8.92
CA ALA A 13 11.01 -3.33 8.19
C ALA A 13 10.40 -3.37 6.78
N THR A 14 10.63 -4.44 6.01
CA THR A 14 9.97 -4.64 4.71
C THR A 14 8.47 -4.88 4.87
N GLY A 15 8.08 -5.63 5.88
CA GLY A 15 6.69 -5.89 6.26
C GLY A 15 5.91 -4.62 6.60
N ALA A 16 6.57 -3.59 7.14
CA ALA A 16 5.97 -2.28 7.37
C ALA A 16 5.51 -1.62 6.06
N ILE A 17 6.31 -1.72 4.99
CA ILE A 17 5.95 -1.22 3.65
C ILE A 17 4.79 -2.04 3.07
N TYR A 18 4.86 -3.38 3.18
CA TYR A 18 3.78 -4.25 2.72
C TYR A 18 2.48 -3.99 3.48
N ALA A 19 2.55 -3.66 4.77
CA ALA A 19 1.40 -3.26 5.58
C ALA A 19 0.76 -1.96 5.06
N CYS A 20 1.57 -0.95 4.70
CA CYS A 20 1.07 0.29 4.09
C CYS A 20 0.40 0.00 2.74
N MET A 21 1.03 -0.80 1.86
CA MET A 21 0.45 -1.15 0.57
C MET A 21 -0.83 -1.98 0.72
N ALA A 22 -0.83 -2.98 1.60
CA ALA A 22 -2.00 -3.79 1.88
C ALA A 22 -3.16 -2.93 2.42
N LEU A 23 -2.86 -1.99 3.31
CA LEU A 23 -3.86 -1.07 3.84
C LEU A 23 -4.44 -0.17 2.75
N ALA A 24 -3.60 0.38 1.86
CA ALA A 24 -4.04 1.18 0.73
C ALA A 24 -4.97 0.37 -0.20
N VAL A 25 -4.60 -0.87 -0.52
CA VAL A 25 -5.41 -1.80 -1.32
C VAL A 25 -6.75 -2.11 -0.64
N VAL A 26 -6.73 -2.44 0.65
CA VAL A 26 -7.93 -2.78 1.43
C VAL A 26 -8.88 -1.60 1.55
N MET A 27 -8.37 -0.37 1.68
CA MET A 27 -9.22 0.83 1.72
C MET A 27 -10.02 1.02 0.43
N ILE A 28 -9.39 0.83 -0.73
CA ILE A 28 -10.11 0.90 -2.02
C ILE A 28 -11.06 -0.30 -2.15
N TYR A 29 -10.61 -1.51 -1.81
CA TYR A 29 -11.44 -2.70 -1.86
C TYR A 29 -12.73 -2.55 -1.03
N GLN A 30 -12.64 -2.00 0.19
CA GLN A 30 -13.82 -1.75 1.02
C GLN A 30 -14.76 -0.69 0.45
N ALA A 31 -14.24 0.23 -0.37
CA ALA A 31 -15.05 1.29 -0.96
C ALA A 31 -15.82 0.83 -2.22
N ILE A 32 -15.25 -0.07 -3.03
CA ILE A 32 -15.76 -0.43 -4.35
C ILE A 32 -15.84 -1.95 -4.62
N ASP A 33 -15.45 -2.79 -3.66
CA ASP A 33 -15.39 -4.26 -3.75
C ASP A 33 -14.53 -4.81 -4.91
N HIS A 34 -13.51 -4.02 -5.31
CA HIS A 34 -12.57 -4.36 -6.38
C HIS A 34 -11.14 -4.06 -5.97
N LEU A 35 -10.19 -4.89 -6.45
CA LEU A 35 -8.76 -4.66 -6.28
C LEU A 35 -8.26 -3.61 -7.28
N ASN A 36 -7.61 -2.57 -6.79
CA ASN A 36 -6.96 -1.57 -7.63
C ASN A 36 -5.54 -2.02 -8.01
N PHE A 37 -5.38 -2.54 -9.22
CA PHE A 37 -4.08 -2.96 -9.77
C PHE A 37 -3.14 -1.77 -10.05
N ALA A 38 -3.68 -0.57 -10.21
CA ALA A 38 -2.88 0.63 -10.42
C ALA A 38 -2.35 1.26 -9.12
N GLN A 39 -2.62 0.66 -7.94
CA GLN A 39 -2.21 1.22 -6.65
C GLN A 39 -0.69 1.37 -6.53
N GLY A 40 0.07 0.42 -7.05
CA GLY A 40 1.54 0.50 -7.11
C GLY A 40 2.02 1.65 -7.98
N GLU A 41 1.43 1.81 -9.16
CA GLU A 41 1.79 2.90 -10.09
C GLU A 41 1.44 4.29 -9.52
N MET A 42 0.32 4.41 -8.82
CA MET A 42 -0.03 5.65 -8.11
C MET A 42 1.03 5.98 -7.04
N ALA A 43 1.51 4.99 -6.32
CA ALA A 43 2.56 5.14 -5.31
C ALA A 43 3.91 5.51 -5.96
N MET A 44 4.29 4.82 -7.03
CA MET A 44 5.50 5.08 -7.81
C MET A 44 5.49 6.50 -8.39
N PHE A 45 4.42 6.89 -9.06
CA PHE A 45 4.29 8.23 -9.65
C PHE A 45 4.41 9.34 -8.60
N SER A 46 3.76 9.14 -7.46
CA SER A 46 3.87 10.05 -6.31
C SER A 46 5.31 10.16 -5.80
N THR A 47 6.06 9.05 -5.79
CA THR A 47 7.47 9.05 -5.39
C THR A 47 8.34 9.83 -6.38
N PHE A 48 8.07 9.73 -7.68
CA PHE A 48 8.72 10.57 -8.69
C PHE A 48 8.42 12.07 -8.51
N VAL A 49 7.18 12.42 -8.18
CA VAL A 49 6.81 13.80 -7.85
C VAL A 49 7.62 14.30 -6.65
N SER A 50 7.75 13.50 -5.59
CA SER A 50 8.59 13.83 -4.43
C SER A 50 10.05 14.04 -4.82
N TRP A 51 10.60 13.11 -5.63
CA TRP A 51 11.97 13.23 -6.15
C TRP A 51 12.15 14.53 -6.96
N GLN A 52 11.21 14.85 -7.84
CA GLN A 52 11.26 16.07 -8.65
C GLN A 52 11.22 17.34 -7.79
N LEU A 53 10.39 17.38 -6.74
CA LEU A 53 10.35 18.50 -5.80
C LEU A 53 11.70 18.69 -5.10
N MET A 54 12.37 17.60 -4.74
CA MET A 54 13.72 17.68 -4.16
C MET A 54 14.77 18.16 -5.16
N GLN A 55 14.67 17.80 -6.46
CA GLN A 55 15.52 18.34 -7.52
C GLN A 55 15.32 19.85 -7.69
N TRP A 56 14.12 20.37 -7.41
CA TRP A 56 13.85 21.82 -7.41
C TRP A 56 14.27 22.53 -6.12
N GLY A 57 14.96 21.83 -5.21
CA GLY A 57 15.50 22.40 -3.98
C GLY A 57 14.56 22.38 -2.79
N VAL A 58 13.39 21.71 -2.88
CA VAL A 58 12.51 21.54 -1.73
C VAL A 58 13.14 20.54 -0.75
N PRO A 59 13.26 20.85 0.55
CA PRO A 59 13.81 19.93 1.54
C PRO A 59 12.93 18.68 1.65
N TYR A 60 13.54 17.53 2.02
CA TYR A 60 12.87 16.22 2.03
C TYR A 60 11.49 16.24 2.67
N TRP A 61 11.37 16.74 3.90
CA TRP A 61 10.10 16.77 4.62
C TRP A 61 9.05 17.69 3.98
N GLY A 62 9.48 18.77 3.33
CA GLY A 62 8.60 19.62 2.52
C GLY A 62 8.09 18.88 1.29
N ALA A 63 8.98 18.20 0.55
CA ALA A 63 8.63 17.37 -0.59
C ALA A 63 7.67 16.22 -0.15
N PHE A 64 7.93 15.59 0.99
CA PHE A 64 7.08 14.55 1.57
C PHE A 64 5.64 15.04 1.78
N VAL A 65 5.45 16.16 2.50
CA VAL A 65 4.10 16.70 2.78
C VAL A 65 3.39 17.15 1.51
N LEU A 66 4.10 17.84 0.60
CA LEU A 66 3.53 18.26 -0.69
C LEU A 66 3.10 17.06 -1.54
N THR A 67 3.91 16.00 -1.55
CA THR A 67 3.57 14.76 -2.26
C THR A 67 2.37 14.06 -1.64
N LEU A 68 2.23 14.04 -0.32
CA LEU A 68 1.02 13.51 0.33
C LEU A 68 -0.23 14.26 -0.11
N ALA A 69 -0.17 15.59 -0.11
CA ALA A 69 -1.29 16.43 -0.55
C ALA A 69 -1.60 16.20 -2.05
N PHE A 70 -0.57 16.13 -2.90
CA PHE A 70 -0.70 15.82 -4.32
C PHE A 70 -1.34 14.44 -4.54
N SER A 71 -0.85 13.41 -3.85
CA SER A 71 -1.35 12.04 -3.98
C SER A 71 -2.79 11.93 -3.51
N PHE A 72 -3.13 12.56 -2.38
CA PHE A 72 -4.48 12.60 -1.87
C PHE A 72 -5.45 13.25 -2.86
N ALA A 73 -5.10 14.42 -3.39
CA ALA A 73 -5.89 15.11 -4.41
C ALA A 73 -5.99 14.29 -5.69
N GLY A 74 -4.87 13.71 -6.15
CA GLY A 74 -4.79 12.85 -7.33
C GLY A 74 -5.70 11.63 -7.22
N GLY A 75 -5.72 10.97 -6.06
CA GLY A 75 -6.61 9.84 -5.80
C GLY A 75 -8.09 10.23 -5.90
N ILE A 76 -8.48 11.38 -5.33
CA ILE A 76 -9.85 11.91 -5.47
C ILE A 76 -10.18 12.21 -6.93
N VAL A 77 -9.26 12.83 -7.66
CA VAL A 77 -9.46 13.18 -9.08
C VAL A 77 -9.62 11.92 -9.94
N ILE A 78 -8.76 10.91 -9.74
CA ILE A 78 -8.85 9.63 -10.44
C ILE A 78 -10.21 8.97 -10.18
N GLU A 79 -10.64 8.90 -8.92
CA GLU A 79 -11.97 8.35 -8.61
C GLU A 79 -13.08 9.14 -9.32
N ARG A 80 -13.07 10.45 -9.21
CA ARG A 80 -14.13 11.31 -9.75
C ARG A 80 -14.25 11.28 -11.25
N LEU A 81 -13.10 11.29 -11.96
CA LEU A 81 -13.08 11.39 -13.42
C LEU A 81 -13.17 10.04 -14.10
N LEU A 82 -12.54 8.98 -13.52
CA LEU A 82 -12.44 7.69 -14.17
C LEU A 82 -13.39 6.65 -13.57
N PHE A 83 -13.41 6.46 -12.24
CA PHE A 83 -14.11 5.33 -11.63
C PHE A 83 -15.55 5.65 -11.20
N LYS A 84 -15.86 6.88 -10.84
CA LYS A 84 -17.24 7.28 -10.57
C LYS A 84 -18.18 7.07 -11.75
N PRO A 85 -17.81 7.44 -13.01
CA PRO A 85 -18.61 7.11 -14.19
C PRO A 85 -18.76 5.60 -14.42
N LEU A 86 -17.73 4.80 -14.06
CA LEU A 86 -17.69 3.36 -14.21
C LEU A 86 -18.37 2.60 -13.03
N ALA A 87 -18.88 3.28 -12.02
CA ALA A 87 -19.43 2.66 -10.81
C ALA A 87 -20.61 1.70 -11.08
N LYS A 88 -21.31 1.85 -12.21
CA LYS A 88 -22.39 0.96 -12.65
C LYS A 88 -21.98 -0.01 -13.77
N ALA A 89 -20.72 0.03 -14.19
CA ALA A 89 -20.21 -0.82 -15.25
C ALA A 89 -20.00 -2.27 -14.75
N PRO A 90 -19.99 -3.26 -15.64
CA PRO A 90 -19.63 -4.63 -15.29
C PRO A 90 -18.25 -4.71 -14.63
N ILE A 91 -18.04 -5.73 -13.77
CA ILE A 91 -16.77 -5.95 -13.05
C ILE A 91 -15.58 -5.96 -14.01
N LEU A 92 -15.70 -6.62 -15.16
CA LEU A 92 -14.64 -6.73 -16.16
C LEU A 92 -14.22 -5.35 -16.70
N THR A 93 -15.17 -4.41 -16.87
CA THR A 93 -14.87 -3.04 -17.30
C THR A 93 -14.08 -2.27 -16.25
N ASN A 94 -14.38 -2.44 -14.97
CA ASN A 94 -13.63 -1.83 -13.90
C ASN A 94 -12.19 -2.39 -13.83
N VAL A 95 -12.04 -3.71 -13.96
CA VAL A 95 -10.71 -4.36 -14.01
C VAL A 95 -9.90 -3.85 -15.21
N ALA A 96 -10.51 -3.78 -16.40
CA ALA A 96 -9.86 -3.20 -17.57
C ALA A 96 -9.46 -1.73 -17.34
N GLY A 97 -10.31 -0.95 -16.66
CA GLY A 97 -10.01 0.42 -16.25
C GLY A 97 -8.79 0.53 -15.33
N PHE A 98 -8.62 -0.38 -14.37
CA PHE A 98 -7.42 -0.41 -13.50
C PHE A 98 -6.16 -0.76 -14.28
N ILE A 99 -6.24 -1.72 -15.22
CA ILE A 99 -5.09 -2.10 -16.07
C ILE A 99 -4.72 -0.94 -17.00
N ALA A 100 -5.70 -0.26 -17.58
CA ALA A 100 -5.46 0.92 -18.39
C ALA A 100 -4.83 2.06 -17.58
N LEU A 101 -5.33 2.33 -16.38
CA LEU A 101 -4.76 3.32 -15.47
C LEU A 101 -3.30 2.98 -15.11
N TYR A 102 -3.03 1.70 -14.80
CA TYR A 102 -1.67 1.19 -14.59
C TYR A 102 -0.76 1.55 -15.76
N ALA A 103 -1.14 1.18 -16.99
CA ALA A 103 -0.35 1.41 -18.19
C ALA A 103 -0.14 2.91 -18.47
N ILE A 104 -1.17 3.74 -18.28
CA ILE A 104 -1.10 5.19 -18.47
C ILE A 104 -0.11 5.82 -17.50
N ILE A 105 -0.22 5.53 -16.20
CA ILE A 105 0.65 6.12 -15.17
C ILE A 105 2.10 5.69 -15.41
N ASN A 106 2.35 4.41 -15.69
CA ASN A 106 3.69 3.90 -15.97
C ASN A 106 4.31 4.57 -17.20
N SER A 107 3.54 4.68 -18.30
CA SER A 107 3.99 5.32 -19.53
C SER A 107 4.25 6.82 -19.34
N VAL A 108 3.40 7.52 -18.60
CA VAL A 108 3.60 8.96 -18.30
C VAL A 108 4.83 9.15 -17.43
N ALA A 109 5.07 8.27 -16.44
CA ALA A 109 6.29 8.31 -15.64
C ALA A 109 7.54 8.10 -16.50
N GLY A 110 7.53 7.09 -17.39
CA GLY A 110 8.63 6.81 -18.32
C GLY A 110 8.88 7.94 -19.32
N LEU A 111 7.82 8.60 -19.82
CA LEU A 111 7.96 9.77 -20.71
C LEU A 111 8.51 11.00 -19.98
N THR A 112 8.18 11.19 -18.72
CA THR A 112 8.55 12.40 -17.96
C THR A 112 9.93 12.28 -17.33
N TRP A 113 10.28 11.11 -16.81
CA TRP A 113 11.51 10.89 -16.03
C TRP A 113 12.43 9.81 -16.59
N ASP A 114 12.13 9.23 -17.74
CA ASP A 114 12.80 8.09 -18.34
C ASP A 114 12.70 6.79 -17.51
N PHE A 115 13.11 5.66 -18.11
CA PHE A 115 13.18 4.35 -17.43
C PHE A 115 14.55 4.11 -16.78
N THR A 116 15.33 5.17 -16.54
CA THR A 116 16.63 5.06 -15.89
C THR A 116 16.49 5.02 -14.37
N ILE A 117 17.32 4.20 -13.74
CA ILE A 117 17.37 4.08 -12.28
C ILE A 117 17.87 5.40 -11.67
N LYS A 118 17.11 5.91 -10.71
CA LYS A 118 17.45 7.14 -9.96
C LYS A 118 17.66 6.82 -8.48
N GLN A 119 18.61 7.50 -7.87
CA GLN A 119 18.78 7.43 -6.43
C GLN A 119 17.76 8.32 -5.73
N TYR A 120 17.09 7.75 -4.73
CA TYR A 120 16.17 8.47 -3.87
C TYR A 120 16.79 8.65 -2.49
N PRO A 121 16.89 9.88 -1.95
CA PRO A 121 17.53 10.13 -0.66
C PRO A 121 16.71 9.58 0.49
N THR A 122 17.37 9.03 1.52
CA THR A 122 16.74 8.63 2.76
C THR A 122 16.80 9.76 3.80
N PRO A 123 15.68 10.06 4.50
CA PRO A 123 15.67 11.09 5.54
C PRO A 123 16.34 10.66 6.84
N PHE A 124 16.53 9.34 7.03
CA PHE A 124 16.99 8.76 8.30
C PHE A 124 18.47 8.37 8.30
N GLY A 125 19.15 8.47 7.13
CA GLY A 125 20.50 7.98 6.97
C GLY A 125 20.61 6.45 6.94
N SER A 126 21.83 5.94 6.71
CA SER A 126 22.14 4.51 6.62
C SER A 126 23.00 3.99 7.79
N SER A 127 23.24 4.81 8.81
CA SER A 127 24.04 4.42 9.99
C SER A 127 23.34 3.33 10.82
N PRO A 128 24.10 2.54 11.61
CA PRO A 128 23.51 1.59 12.56
C PRO A 128 22.62 2.30 13.58
N PHE A 129 21.42 1.78 13.82
CA PHE A 129 20.50 2.35 14.78
C PHE A 129 20.96 2.05 16.22
N LEU A 130 21.14 3.10 17.04
CA LEU A 130 21.63 3.01 18.44
C LEU A 130 22.92 2.20 18.60
N GLY A 131 23.82 2.21 17.59
CA GLY A 131 25.06 1.43 17.63
C GLY A 131 24.89 -0.08 17.42
N SER A 132 23.68 -0.56 17.20
CA SER A 132 23.37 -1.95 16.88
C SER A 132 23.52 -2.19 15.37
N GLN A 133 24.33 -3.20 15.00
CA GLN A 133 24.45 -3.61 13.59
C GLN A 133 23.22 -4.40 13.08
N LEU A 134 22.22 -4.63 13.94
CA LEU A 134 21.05 -5.45 13.63
C LEU A 134 20.03 -4.71 12.76
N ILE A 135 19.90 -3.39 12.91
CA ILE A 135 18.92 -2.56 12.19
C ILE A 135 19.61 -1.27 11.74
N SER A 136 19.35 -0.84 10.49
CA SER A 136 19.76 0.48 10.02
C SER A 136 18.79 1.56 10.52
N THR A 137 19.26 2.80 10.62
CA THR A 137 18.41 3.95 10.99
C THR A 137 17.25 4.13 10.02
N HIS A 138 17.48 3.83 8.73
CA HIS A 138 16.41 3.86 7.72
C HIS A 138 15.32 2.81 8.00
N GLN A 139 15.68 1.57 8.32
CA GLN A 139 14.71 0.51 8.66
C GLN A 139 13.91 0.87 9.92
N ALA A 140 14.56 1.40 10.93
CA ALA A 140 13.86 1.90 12.12
C ALA A 140 12.90 3.04 11.78
N GLY A 141 13.32 3.96 10.90
CA GLY A 141 12.48 5.04 10.38
C GLY A 141 11.26 4.52 9.60
N MET A 142 11.44 3.52 8.74
CA MET A 142 10.33 2.86 8.01
C MET A 142 9.29 2.32 8.98
N ILE A 143 9.71 1.56 9.99
CA ILE A 143 8.82 1.01 11.01
C ILE A 143 8.14 2.15 11.78
N GLY A 144 8.90 3.17 12.22
CA GLY A 144 8.37 4.29 12.98
C GLY A 144 7.31 5.10 12.23
N VAL A 145 7.57 5.45 10.96
CA VAL A 145 6.60 6.17 10.10
C VAL A 145 5.36 5.32 9.86
N THR A 146 5.53 4.02 9.60
CA THR A 146 4.40 3.10 9.40
C THR A 146 3.55 2.99 10.66
N VAL A 147 4.15 2.78 11.82
CA VAL A 147 3.41 2.70 13.10
C VAL A 147 2.69 4.02 13.38
N LEU A 148 3.34 5.17 13.17
CA LEU A 148 2.72 6.49 13.33
C LEU A 148 1.51 6.62 12.38
N LEU A 149 1.66 6.26 11.12
CA LEU A 149 0.56 6.27 10.14
C LEU A 149 -0.61 5.40 10.62
N LEU A 150 -0.35 4.18 11.08
CA LEU A 150 -1.38 3.26 11.57
C LEU A 150 -2.12 3.82 12.78
N VAL A 151 -1.39 4.42 13.71
CA VAL A 151 -1.98 5.09 14.89
C VAL A 151 -2.85 6.27 14.46
N LEU A 152 -2.37 7.12 13.54
CA LEU A 152 -3.15 8.25 13.02
C LEU A 152 -4.42 7.78 12.30
N LEU A 153 -4.34 6.74 11.48
CA LEU A 153 -5.50 6.17 10.80
C LEU A 153 -6.50 5.54 11.78
N TYR A 154 -6.01 4.84 12.81
CA TYR A 154 -6.86 4.30 13.87
C TYR A 154 -7.65 5.43 14.56
N PHE A 155 -6.97 6.50 14.99
CA PHE A 155 -7.63 7.65 15.59
C PHE A 155 -8.59 8.33 14.61
N PHE A 156 -8.20 8.49 13.34
CA PHE A 156 -9.06 9.06 12.32
C PHE A 156 -10.37 8.27 12.17
N PHE A 157 -10.28 6.97 11.95
CA PHE A 157 -11.47 6.13 11.75
C PHE A 157 -12.31 5.95 13.01
N GLN A 158 -11.70 5.94 14.19
CA GLN A 158 -12.40 5.67 15.43
C GLN A 158 -13.06 6.92 16.04
N PHE A 159 -12.39 8.05 15.96
CA PHE A 159 -12.78 9.25 16.71
C PHE A 159 -13.23 10.43 15.85
N THR A 160 -13.11 10.37 14.51
CA THR A 160 -13.58 11.48 13.66
C THR A 160 -14.96 11.21 13.06
N ARG A 161 -15.74 12.28 12.85
CA ARG A 161 -17.05 12.20 12.20
C ARG A 161 -16.92 11.69 10.75
N VAL A 162 -15.86 12.09 10.06
CA VAL A 162 -15.57 11.66 8.67
C VAL A 162 -15.23 10.19 8.64
N GLY A 163 -14.35 9.71 9.53
CA GLY A 163 -14.01 8.29 9.63
C GLY A 163 -15.22 7.40 9.95
N LEU A 164 -16.13 7.88 10.84
CA LEU A 164 -17.38 7.18 11.12
C LEU A 164 -18.29 7.12 9.87
N ALA A 165 -18.43 8.26 9.16
CA ALA A 165 -19.22 8.32 7.93
C ALA A 165 -18.65 7.42 6.83
N MET A 166 -17.32 7.34 6.68
CA MET A 166 -16.65 6.43 5.73
C MET A 166 -16.95 4.97 6.07
N ARG A 167 -16.84 4.57 7.35
CA ARG A 167 -17.18 3.20 7.79
C ARG A 167 -18.65 2.86 7.56
N ALA A 168 -19.55 3.80 7.82
CA ALA A 168 -20.98 3.61 7.56
C ALA A 168 -21.26 3.45 6.05
N ALA A 169 -20.64 4.30 5.22
CA ALA A 169 -20.76 4.23 3.76
C ALA A 169 -20.19 2.93 3.17
N ALA A 170 -19.11 2.38 3.75
CA ALA A 170 -18.53 1.12 3.34
C ALA A 170 -19.37 -0.11 3.76
N SER A 171 -19.99 -0.06 4.94
CA SER A 171 -20.74 -1.20 5.49
C SER A 171 -22.14 -1.34 4.90
N LEU A 172 -22.89 -0.24 4.83
CA LEU A 172 -24.29 -0.17 4.39
C LEU A 172 -24.54 1.11 3.58
N PRO A 173 -24.11 1.16 2.30
CA PRO A 173 -24.16 2.39 1.48
C PRO A 173 -25.56 2.99 1.36
N GLU A 174 -26.60 2.16 1.21
CA GLU A 174 -27.98 2.61 1.06
C GLU A 174 -28.51 3.22 2.36
N SER A 175 -28.31 2.55 3.49
CA SER A 175 -28.69 3.06 4.80
C SER A 175 -27.93 4.35 5.16
N ALA A 176 -26.65 4.43 4.80
CA ALA A 176 -25.86 5.65 5.00
C ALA A 176 -26.42 6.85 4.22
N ARG A 177 -26.91 6.63 3.00
CA ARG A 177 -27.59 7.68 2.21
C ARG A 177 -28.87 8.17 2.86
N LEU A 178 -29.66 7.28 3.45
CA LEU A 178 -30.92 7.63 4.11
C LEU A 178 -30.71 8.55 5.33
N VAL A 179 -29.58 8.43 6.01
CA VAL A 179 -29.21 9.32 7.13
C VAL A 179 -28.39 10.55 6.68
N GLY A 180 -28.36 10.83 5.37
CA GLY A 180 -27.75 12.05 4.81
C GLY A 180 -26.24 11.97 4.55
N ILE A 181 -25.61 10.80 4.65
CA ILE A 181 -24.18 10.64 4.32
C ILE A 181 -24.00 10.59 2.79
N ASN A 182 -23.16 11.49 2.27
CA ASN A 182 -22.79 11.48 0.86
C ASN A 182 -21.78 10.36 0.57
N THR A 183 -22.29 9.17 0.26
CA THR A 183 -21.45 7.96 0.01
C THR A 183 -20.45 8.15 -1.12
N SER A 184 -20.81 8.91 -2.17
CA SER A 184 -19.90 9.22 -3.29
C SER A 184 -18.68 10.03 -2.84
N TRP A 185 -18.85 10.96 -1.90
CA TRP A 185 -17.72 11.69 -1.30
C TRP A 185 -16.88 10.79 -0.39
N MET A 186 -17.51 9.89 0.36
CA MET A 186 -16.78 8.96 1.23
C MET A 186 -15.89 8.01 0.41
N ILE A 187 -16.37 7.55 -0.76
CA ILE A 187 -15.56 6.76 -1.69
C ILE A 187 -14.36 7.55 -2.21
N ALA A 188 -14.60 8.78 -2.69
CA ALA A 188 -13.52 9.64 -3.20
C ALA A 188 -12.45 9.94 -2.15
N LEU A 189 -12.85 10.19 -0.90
CA LEU A 189 -11.94 10.37 0.23
C LEU A 189 -11.15 9.07 0.51
N GLY A 190 -11.79 7.91 0.42
CA GLY A 190 -11.10 6.61 0.53
C GLY A 190 -10.00 6.44 -0.50
N TRP A 191 -10.25 6.82 -1.76
CA TRP A 191 -9.25 6.82 -2.83
C TRP A 191 -8.09 7.79 -2.56
N GLY A 192 -8.42 9.01 -2.11
CA GLY A 192 -7.40 9.99 -1.72
C GLY A 192 -6.51 9.48 -0.60
N MET A 193 -7.11 8.90 0.45
CA MET A 193 -6.35 8.32 1.56
C MET A 193 -5.49 7.13 1.12
N ALA A 194 -6.04 6.23 0.30
CA ALA A 194 -5.28 5.08 -0.23
C ALA A 194 -4.09 5.54 -1.08
N ALA A 195 -4.27 6.56 -1.93
CA ALA A 195 -3.18 7.15 -2.71
C ALA A 195 -2.11 7.79 -1.81
N ALA A 196 -2.50 8.52 -0.78
CA ALA A 196 -1.57 9.11 0.19
C ALA A 196 -0.80 8.03 0.98
N ILE A 197 -1.46 6.97 1.44
CA ILE A 197 -0.81 5.85 2.13
C ILE A 197 0.17 5.13 1.18
N GLY A 198 -0.25 4.88 -0.07
CA GLY A 198 0.61 4.31 -1.09
C GLY A 198 1.85 5.17 -1.37
N SER A 199 1.70 6.50 -1.41
CA SER A 199 2.83 7.41 -1.61
C SER A 199 3.84 7.36 -0.46
N ILE A 200 3.39 7.20 0.77
CA ILE A 200 4.28 6.96 1.93
C ILE A 200 5.07 5.67 1.73
N ALA A 201 4.39 4.57 1.37
CA ALA A 201 5.06 3.30 1.10
C ALA A 201 6.12 3.44 -0.02
N GLY A 202 5.78 4.11 -1.13
CA GLY A 202 6.70 4.36 -2.23
C GLY A 202 7.93 5.18 -1.83
N MET A 203 7.73 6.29 -1.11
CA MET A 203 8.83 7.14 -0.64
C MET A 203 9.74 6.45 0.39
N LEU A 204 9.19 5.56 1.21
CA LEU A 204 9.98 4.81 2.20
C LEU A 204 10.76 3.65 1.57
N ILE A 205 10.23 3.00 0.53
CA ILE A 205 10.91 1.86 -0.11
C ILE A 205 11.91 2.29 -1.19
N ALA A 206 11.72 3.45 -1.84
CA ALA A 206 12.55 3.92 -2.95
C ALA A 206 14.07 3.99 -2.63
N PRO A 207 14.53 4.34 -1.42
CA PRO A 207 15.96 4.27 -1.09
C PRO A 207 16.53 2.85 -1.11
N VAL A 208 15.69 1.81 -0.99
CA VAL A 208 16.09 0.40 -0.92
C VAL A 208 16.07 -0.26 -2.29
N VAL A 209 14.99 -0.02 -3.06
CA VAL A 209 14.78 -0.68 -4.37
C VAL A 209 15.15 0.21 -5.55
N PHE A 210 15.62 1.42 -5.28
CA PHE A 210 15.85 2.50 -6.25
C PHE A 210 14.56 3.00 -6.92
N LEU A 211 14.60 4.25 -7.39
CA LEU A 211 13.46 4.88 -8.04
C LEU A 211 13.50 4.61 -9.55
N GLU A 212 12.56 3.81 -10.02
CA GLU A 212 12.32 3.54 -11.45
C GLU A 212 10.82 3.30 -11.69
N PRO A 213 10.31 3.40 -12.93
CA PRO A 213 8.88 3.23 -13.20
C PRO A 213 8.31 1.86 -12.80
N ASN A 214 9.13 0.81 -12.69
CA ASN A 214 8.65 -0.54 -12.32
C ASN A 214 8.86 -0.91 -10.85
N MET A 215 9.41 0.00 -10.02
CA MET A 215 9.84 -0.30 -8.65
C MET A 215 8.75 -0.87 -7.74
N MET A 216 7.49 -0.50 -7.98
CA MET A 216 6.37 -0.91 -7.11
C MET A 216 5.70 -2.22 -7.53
N GLY A 217 6.08 -2.81 -8.68
CA GLY A 217 5.46 -4.05 -9.17
C GLY A 217 5.57 -5.21 -8.18
N GLY A 218 6.76 -5.49 -7.68
CA GLY A 218 6.99 -6.51 -6.64
C GLY A 218 6.32 -6.14 -5.32
N VAL A 219 6.47 -4.89 -4.88
CA VAL A 219 5.91 -4.40 -3.61
C VAL A 219 4.37 -4.50 -3.61
N LEU A 220 3.73 -4.22 -4.75
CA LEU A 220 2.27 -4.35 -4.89
C LEU A 220 1.82 -5.81 -4.73
N ILE A 221 2.55 -6.77 -5.31
CA ILE A 221 2.22 -8.20 -5.19
C ILE A 221 2.35 -8.66 -3.73
N TYR A 222 3.41 -8.26 -3.02
CA TYR A 222 3.53 -8.52 -1.59
C TYR A 222 2.44 -7.81 -0.78
N GLY A 223 2.04 -6.60 -1.17
CA GLY A 223 0.91 -5.89 -0.59
C GLY A 223 -0.42 -6.64 -0.79
N PHE A 224 -0.66 -7.22 -1.97
CA PHE A 224 -1.82 -8.09 -2.20
C PHE A 224 -1.74 -9.37 -1.36
N ALA A 225 -0.56 -10.01 -1.28
CA ALA A 225 -0.37 -11.16 -0.42
C ALA A 225 -0.73 -10.85 1.04
N ALA A 226 -0.27 -9.71 1.52
CA ALA A 226 -0.55 -9.21 2.85
C ALA A 226 -2.04 -8.91 3.08
N ALA A 227 -2.70 -8.26 2.12
CA ALA A 227 -4.13 -7.96 2.17
C ALA A 227 -5.00 -9.23 2.17
N VAL A 228 -4.64 -10.21 1.34
CA VAL A 228 -5.32 -11.51 1.26
C VAL A 228 -5.09 -12.33 2.53
N LEU A 229 -3.84 -12.45 2.99
CA LEU A 229 -3.49 -13.15 4.22
C LEU A 229 -4.21 -12.52 5.42
N GLY A 230 -4.18 -11.21 5.53
CA GLY A 230 -4.83 -10.47 6.61
C GLY A 230 -6.35 -10.49 6.54
N GLY A 231 -6.89 -10.49 5.33
CA GLY A 231 -8.32 -10.43 5.00
C GLY A 231 -8.73 -9.09 4.42
N LEU A 232 -9.22 -9.09 3.19
CA LEU A 232 -9.60 -7.89 2.41
C LEU A 232 -10.69 -7.03 3.08
N THR A 233 -11.43 -7.57 4.03
CA THR A 233 -12.46 -6.85 4.79
C THR A 233 -11.95 -6.27 6.12
N SER A 234 -10.68 -6.48 6.47
CA SER A 234 -10.10 -6.06 7.75
C SER A 234 -8.84 -5.22 7.58
N PRO A 235 -8.90 -3.89 7.75
CA PRO A 235 -7.70 -3.03 7.70
C PRO A 235 -6.61 -3.44 8.70
N LEU A 236 -7.00 -3.80 9.94
CA LEU A 236 -6.06 -4.31 10.94
C LEU A 236 -5.45 -5.64 10.50
N GLY A 237 -6.28 -6.52 9.90
CA GLY A 237 -5.81 -7.77 9.32
C GLY A 237 -4.75 -7.54 8.23
N ALA A 238 -4.99 -6.61 7.32
CA ALA A 238 -4.05 -6.27 6.25
C ALA A 238 -2.69 -5.81 6.79
N VAL A 239 -2.70 -5.04 7.87
CA VAL A 239 -1.48 -4.61 8.55
C VAL A 239 -0.72 -5.78 9.14
N VAL A 240 -1.39 -6.64 9.90
CA VAL A 240 -0.78 -7.85 10.47
C VAL A 240 -0.27 -8.77 9.34
N GLY A 241 -1.06 -8.92 8.28
CA GLY A 241 -0.67 -9.64 7.07
C GLY A 241 0.61 -9.09 6.45
N GLY A 242 0.77 -7.77 6.38
CA GLY A 242 1.97 -7.12 5.88
C GLY A 242 3.24 -7.49 6.67
N PHE A 243 3.18 -7.39 7.97
CA PHE A 243 4.30 -7.79 8.83
C PHE A 243 4.60 -9.30 8.71
N LEU A 244 3.57 -10.15 8.69
CA LEU A 244 3.75 -11.60 8.52
C LEU A 244 4.39 -11.95 7.17
N VAL A 245 3.93 -11.36 6.08
CA VAL A 245 4.49 -11.58 4.74
C VAL A 245 5.94 -11.12 4.68
N GLY A 246 6.27 -9.94 5.22
CA GLY A 246 7.64 -9.43 5.23
C GLY A 246 8.60 -10.30 6.03
N VAL A 247 8.19 -10.77 7.22
CA VAL A 247 9.01 -11.70 8.02
C VAL A 247 9.15 -13.05 7.32
N PHE A 248 8.04 -13.58 6.79
CA PHE A 248 8.05 -14.86 6.07
C PHE A 248 8.94 -14.83 4.83
N GLU A 249 8.85 -13.79 4.02
CA GLU A 249 9.69 -13.58 2.83
C GLU A 249 11.18 -13.60 3.17
N ASN A 250 11.59 -12.84 4.19
CA ASN A 250 12.98 -12.76 4.59
C ASN A 250 13.50 -14.08 5.16
N LEU A 251 12.71 -14.76 6.00
CA LEU A 251 13.08 -16.08 6.53
C LEU A 251 13.12 -17.14 5.42
N ALA A 252 12.14 -17.15 4.52
CA ALA A 252 12.09 -18.11 3.42
C ALA A 252 13.30 -17.95 2.47
N GLY A 253 13.64 -16.70 2.09
CA GLY A 253 14.78 -16.41 1.24
C GLY A 253 16.12 -16.78 1.87
N THR A 254 16.22 -16.81 3.21
CA THR A 254 17.47 -17.09 3.92
C THR A 254 17.62 -18.56 4.29
N TYR A 255 16.53 -19.23 4.72
CA TYR A 255 16.60 -20.55 5.31
C TYR A 255 16.17 -21.69 4.38
N ILE A 256 15.44 -21.39 3.29
CA ILE A 256 15.03 -22.42 2.34
C ILE A 256 16.12 -22.55 1.24
N PRO A 257 16.84 -23.69 1.16
CA PRO A 257 17.85 -23.90 0.12
C PRO A 257 17.23 -23.79 -1.27
N GLY A 258 17.88 -23.08 -2.18
CA GLY A 258 17.43 -22.90 -3.56
C GLY A 258 16.42 -21.75 -3.77
N VAL A 259 15.90 -21.14 -2.73
CA VAL A 259 14.99 -20.00 -2.86
C VAL A 259 15.77 -18.71 -3.15
N GLY A 260 16.76 -18.39 -2.36
CA GLY A 260 17.54 -17.15 -2.52
C GLY A 260 16.65 -15.90 -2.61
N ASN A 261 17.15 -14.88 -3.29
CA ASN A 261 16.38 -13.67 -3.56
C ASN A 261 15.44 -13.79 -4.77
N GLU A 262 15.72 -14.72 -5.68
CA GLU A 262 15.01 -14.84 -6.97
C GLU A 262 13.62 -15.48 -6.83
N LEU A 263 13.45 -16.39 -5.89
CA LEU A 263 12.19 -17.12 -5.69
C LEU A 263 11.33 -16.58 -4.53
N LYS A 264 11.69 -15.47 -3.92
CA LYS A 264 10.88 -14.86 -2.86
C LYS A 264 9.46 -14.51 -3.34
N LEU A 265 9.34 -13.95 -4.55
CA LEU A 265 8.04 -13.56 -5.12
C LEU A 265 7.16 -14.78 -5.44
N PRO A 266 7.63 -15.85 -6.14
CA PRO A 266 6.87 -17.10 -6.27
C PRO A 266 6.38 -17.70 -4.94
N ILE A 267 7.18 -17.62 -3.88
CA ILE A 267 6.78 -18.11 -2.56
C ILE A 267 5.65 -17.26 -1.96
N ALA A 268 5.70 -15.94 -2.10
CA ALA A 268 4.62 -15.08 -1.67
C ALA A 268 3.31 -15.40 -2.42
N LEU A 269 3.40 -15.64 -3.74
CA LEU A 269 2.25 -16.06 -4.54
C LEU A 269 1.70 -17.43 -4.10
N ALA A 270 2.58 -18.41 -3.83
CA ALA A 270 2.17 -19.70 -3.29
C ALA A 270 1.48 -19.57 -1.92
N LEU A 271 1.97 -18.66 -1.07
CA LEU A 271 1.34 -18.32 0.21
C LEU A 271 -0.08 -17.79 -0.01
N ILE A 272 -0.28 -16.86 -0.97
CA ILE A 272 -1.61 -16.34 -1.32
C ILE A 272 -2.55 -17.47 -1.69
N ILE A 273 -2.12 -18.33 -2.62
CA ILE A 273 -2.93 -19.47 -3.09
C ILE A 273 -3.30 -20.38 -1.92
N THR A 274 -2.32 -20.73 -1.08
CA THR A 274 -2.54 -21.59 0.08
C THR A 274 -3.56 -20.99 1.04
N VAL A 275 -3.42 -19.69 1.34
CA VAL A 275 -4.36 -18.98 2.23
C VAL A 275 -5.76 -18.93 1.63
N LEU A 276 -5.90 -18.62 0.34
CA LEU A 276 -7.21 -18.59 -0.33
C LEU A 276 -7.90 -19.96 -0.36
N VAL A 277 -7.13 -21.05 -0.47
CA VAL A 277 -7.68 -22.42 -0.43
C VAL A 277 -8.11 -22.81 0.98
N VAL A 278 -7.31 -22.51 2.00
CA VAL A 278 -7.53 -22.94 3.38
C VAL A 278 -8.54 -22.02 4.11
N LYS A 279 -8.39 -20.69 3.91
CA LYS A 279 -9.22 -19.69 4.58
C LYS A 279 -9.48 -18.50 3.64
N PRO A 280 -10.47 -18.61 2.73
CA PRO A 280 -10.72 -17.63 1.68
C PRO A 280 -11.07 -16.23 2.20
N ALA A 281 -11.51 -16.09 3.45
CA ALA A 281 -11.72 -14.78 4.09
C ALA A 281 -10.45 -14.15 4.65
N GLY A 282 -9.31 -14.85 4.64
CA GLY A 282 -8.07 -14.42 5.32
C GLY A 282 -8.10 -14.65 6.84
N LEU A 283 -7.02 -14.28 7.54
CA LEU A 283 -6.89 -14.54 8.98
C LEU A 283 -7.92 -13.76 9.82
N PHE A 284 -8.21 -12.52 9.46
CA PHE A 284 -9.11 -11.60 10.19
C PHE A 284 -10.31 -11.15 9.37
N GLY A 285 -10.50 -11.71 8.15
CA GLY A 285 -11.64 -11.41 7.30
C GLY A 285 -12.94 -11.99 7.84
N ARG A 286 -14.05 -11.31 7.55
CA ARG A 286 -15.39 -11.79 7.88
C ARG A 286 -15.94 -12.59 6.70
N PRO A 287 -16.49 -13.79 6.91
CA PRO A 287 -17.12 -14.52 5.83
C PRO A 287 -18.32 -13.73 5.30
N ILE A 288 -18.42 -13.56 3.99
CA ILE A 288 -19.56 -12.93 3.35
C ILE A 288 -20.71 -13.96 3.34
N VAL A 289 -21.64 -13.83 4.27
CA VAL A 289 -22.86 -14.63 4.27
C VAL A 289 -23.82 -14.02 3.25
N LYS A 290 -23.84 -14.54 2.03
CA LYS A 290 -24.93 -14.23 1.08
C LYS A 290 -26.18 -14.93 1.61
N ARG A 291 -27.14 -14.16 2.14
CA ARG A 291 -28.50 -14.66 2.33
C ARG A 291 -29.11 -14.80 0.94
N VAL A 292 -29.44 -16.04 0.57
CA VAL A 292 -30.21 -16.39 -0.63
C VAL A 292 -31.66 -15.99 -0.38
#